data_0e58f940e810119e3227fcd760483b43
#
_entry.id   0e58f940e810119e3227fcd760483b43
#
_cell.length_a   1.000
_cell.length_b   1.000
_cell.length_c   1.000
_cell.angle_alpha   90.00
_cell.angle_beta   90.00
_cell.angle_gamma   90.00
#
_symmetry.space_group_name_H-M   'P 1'
#
loop_
_entity.id
_entity.type
_entity.pdbx_description
1 polymer ?
#
loop_
_entity_poly.entity_id
_entity_poly.type
_entity_poly.pdbx_seq_one_letter_code
_entity_poly.pdbx_strand_id
1 'polypeptide(L)'
;MMTPEQATWFSEVFNRLVANVDQVLLGKTFVIRLSFTALLSDGHLLLEDFPGTGKTSLARAMAQSVQGSTTRIQFTPDLLPGDITGVSIYDQGLGTFEFHRGPVFANIVLADEINRASPKTQAALLEVMEESRVTVDGVSHPVGSPFMVIATQNPIEQAGTYRLPEAQLDRFLIKTSIGYPDHASTLRILEGAGVKAHDTILPAIATDRVILEMAALARTVHVDASINDYVSRLIEATRSAPEVRLGASVRGALALVRAAKTLAAANARHYVIPDDIKALAEPVLAHRLVLDAEAEFDGVTSSSIISQLLIQTPPPSDRQAA
;
A
#
# COMPACT_ATOMS: atom_id res chain seq x y z
N MET A 1 -10.14 -3.50 23.05
CA MET A 1 -8.97 -2.60 22.97
C MET A 1 -7.70 -3.43 23.04
N MET A 2 -6.66 -3.03 22.31
CA MET A 2 -5.32 -3.62 22.40
C MET A 2 -4.72 -3.38 23.78
N THR A 3 -4.09 -4.40 24.39
CA THR A 3 -3.35 -4.25 25.65
C THR A 3 -1.90 -3.80 25.40
N PRO A 4 -1.20 -3.27 26.42
CA PRO A 4 0.23 -2.92 26.29
C PRO A 4 1.11 -4.12 25.89
N GLU A 5 0.83 -5.31 26.43
CA GLU A 5 1.57 -6.55 26.11
C GLU A 5 1.35 -6.96 24.63
N GLN A 6 0.10 -6.83 24.14
CA GLN A 6 -0.21 -7.09 22.74
C GLN A 6 0.49 -6.08 21.81
N ALA A 7 0.60 -4.80 22.23
CA ALA A 7 1.31 -3.78 21.46
C ALA A 7 2.83 -4.09 21.40
N THR A 8 3.41 -4.55 22.50
CA THR A 8 4.82 -4.98 22.54
C THR A 8 5.06 -6.15 21.61
N TRP A 9 4.25 -7.21 21.72
CA TRP A 9 4.33 -8.38 20.83
C TRP A 9 4.18 -7.98 19.34
N PHE A 10 3.21 -7.13 19.03
CA PHE A 10 2.99 -6.63 17.67
C PHE A 10 4.24 -5.93 17.12
N SER A 11 4.81 -5.02 17.92
CA SER A 11 6.01 -4.27 17.56
C SER A 11 7.21 -5.19 17.33
N GLU A 12 7.42 -6.20 18.17
CA GLU A 12 8.51 -7.17 18.00
C GLU A 12 8.38 -7.93 16.67
N VAL A 13 7.20 -8.47 16.37
CA VAL A 13 6.97 -9.18 15.11
C VAL A 13 7.11 -8.24 13.92
N PHE A 14 6.53 -7.03 13.99
CA PHE A 14 6.63 -6.01 12.95
C PHE A 14 8.08 -5.64 12.63
N ASN A 15 8.89 -5.38 13.66
CA ASN A 15 10.29 -5.01 13.46
C ASN A 15 11.12 -6.19 12.92
N ARG A 16 10.80 -7.43 13.28
CA ARG A 16 11.43 -8.61 12.67
C ARG A 16 11.07 -8.77 11.20
N LEU A 17 9.82 -8.52 10.81
CA LEU A 17 9.39 -8.52 9.40
C LEU A 17 10.15 -7.45 8.61
N VAL A 18 10.24 -6.23 9.15
CA VAL A 18 10.99 -5.13 8.51
C VAL A 18 12.46 -5.48 8.37
N ALA A 19 13.12 -5.94 9.43
CA ALA A 19 14.54 -6.32 9.41
C ALA A 19 14.82 -7.47 8.43
N ASN A 20 13.89 -8.41 8.25
CA ASN A 20 14.03 -9.50 7.31
C ASN A 20 14.05 -8.98 5.85
N VAL A 21 13.14 -8.09 5.49
CA VAL A 21 13.08 -7.49 4.14
C VAL A 21 14.25 -6.53 3.89
N ASP A 22 14.71 -5.81 4.92
CA ASP A 22 15.84 -4.86 4.83
C ASP A 22 17.16 -5.54 4.42
N GLN A 23 17.28 -6.87 4.62
CA GLN A 23 18.42 -7.65 4.14
C GLN A 23 18.51 -7.69 2.60
N VAL A 24 17.39 -7.57 1.91
CA VAL A 24 17.30 -7.63 0.44
C VAL A 24 17.11 -6.23 -0.16
N LEU A 25 16.40 -5.35 0.53
CA LEU A 25 16.09 -3.99 0.06
C LEU A 25 16.86 -2.96 0.92
N LEU A 26 18.17 -2.90 0.71
CA LEU A 26 19.11 -2.15 1.53
C LEU A 26 18.81 -0.64 1.58
N GLY A 27 18.78 -0.07 2.78
CA GLY A 27 18.60 1.37 3.01
C GLY A 27 17.19 1.90 2.73
N LYS A 28 16.18 1.00 2.64
CA LYS A 28 14.79 1.35 2.33
C LYS A 28 13.82 1.04 3.47
N THR A 29 14.31 1.06 4.70
CA THR A 29 13.55 0.71 5.90
C THR A 29 12.23 1.47 6.02
N PHE A 30 12.20 2.76 5.64
CA PHE A 30 10.97 3.56 5.66
C PHE A 30 9.89 2.99 4.74
N VAL A 31 10.21 2.68 3.49
CA VAL A 31 9.26 2.11 2.52
C VAL A 31 8.82 0.71 2.93
N ILE A 32 9.73 -0.09 3.48
CA ILE A 32 9.41 -1.42 4.02
C ILE A 32 8.39 -1.29 5.17
N ARG A 33 8.59 -0.35 6.10
CA ARG A 33 7.65 -0.06 7.20
C ARG A 33 6.28 0.36 6.65
N LEU A 34 6.23 1.27 5.66
CA LEU A 34 4.98 1.67 5.01
C LEU A 34 4.28 0.49 4.34
N SER A 35 5.05 -0.40 3.69
CA SER A 35 4.50 -1.57 3.01
C SER A 35 3.85 -2.55 3.98
N PHE A 36 4.49 -2.85 5.11
CA PHE A 36 3.88 -3.68 6.16
C PHE A 36 2.74 -2.95 6.88
N THR A 37 2.82 -1.61 7.03
CA THR A 37 1.69 -0.82 7.54
C THR A 37 0.48 -0.95 6.61
N ALA A 38 0.67 -0.91 5.29
CA ALA A 38 -0.41 -1.12 4.33
C ALA A 38 -1.00 -2.54 4.44
N LEU A 39 -0.16 -3.59 4.46
CA LEU A 39 -0.59 -4.98 4.57
C LEU A 39 -1.41 -5.22 5.85
N LEU A 40 -0.91 -4.78 7.01
CA LEU A 40 -1.54 -4.97 8.31
C LEU A 40 -2.75 -4.04 8.56
N SER A 41 -2.96 -3.09 7.65
CA SER A 41 -4.15 -2.24 7.60
C SER A 41 -5.19 -2.71 6.56
N ASP A 42 -5.06 -3.92 6.02
CA ASP A 42 -5.88 -4.43 4.90
C ASP A 42 -5.94 -3.42 3.74
N GLY A 43 -4.80 -2.91 3.36
CA GLY A 43 -4.68 -1.90 2.31
C GLY A 43 -3.71 -2.31 1.23
N HIS A 44 -3.72 -1.56 0.14
CA HIS A 44 -2.89 -1.76 -1.03
C HIS A 44 -1.87 -0.63 -1.17
N LEU A 45 -0.75 -0.91 -1.85
CA LEU A 45 0.37 0.01 -2.02
C LEU A 45 0.50 0.42 -3.49
N LEU A 46 0.68 1.71 -3.73
CA LEU A 46 1.07 2.24 -5.03
C LEU A 46 2.50 2.76 -4.95
N LEU A 47 3.37 2.23 -5.79
CA LEU A 47 4.75 2.66 -5.94
C LEU A 47 4.91 3.49 -7.21
N GLU A 48 5.33 4.73 -7.08
CA GLU A 48 5.65 5.60 -8.20
C GLU A 48 7.16 5.72 -8.34
N ASP A 49 7.72 4.90 -9.23
CA ASP A 49 9.16 4.69 -9.31
C ASP A 49 9.65 4.40 -10.73
N PHE A 50 10.92 4.74 -10.94
CA PHE A 50 11.65 4.33 -12.14
C PHE A 50 11.91 2.82 -12.18
N PRO A 51 12.24 2.26 -13.36
CA PRO A 51 12.71 0.88 -13.48
C PRO A 51 13.97 0.63 -12.62
N GLY A 52 14.10 -0.59 -12.09
CA GLY A 52 15.32 -1.01 -11.39
C GLY A 52 15.44 -0.60 -9.91
N THR A 53 14.42 -0.03 -9.29
CA THR A 53 14.45 0.41 -7.87
C THR A 53 14.21 -0.71 -6.86
N GLY A 54 13.95 -1.97 -7.28
CA GLY A 54 13.77 -3.09 -6.36
C GLY A 54 12.31 -3.45 -6.04
N LYS A 55 11.33 -2.98 -6.82
CA LYS A 55 9.90 -3.25 -6.63
C LYS A 55 9.56 -4.74 -6.53
N THR A 56 10.11 -5.55 -7.44
CA THR A 56 9.94 -7.01 -7.44
C THR A 56 10.59 -7.67 -6.22
N SER A 57 11.76 -7.17 -5.80
CA SER A 57 12.45 -7.65 -4.60
C SER A 57 11.63 -7.36 -3.34
N LEU A 58 11.02 -6.17 -3.23
CA LEU A 58 10.14 -5.83 -2.12
C LEU A 58 8.95 -6.79 -2.03
N ALA A 59 8.19 -6.96 -3.12
CA ALA A 59 7.01 -7.81 -3.12
C ALA A 59 7.33 -9.27 -2.77
N ARG A 60 8.42 -9.82 -3.35
CA ARG A 60 8.88 -11.18 -3.08
C ARG A 60 9.36 -11.35 -1.65
N ALA A 61 10.17 -10.43 -1.14
CA ALA A 61 10.70 -10.48 0.22
C ALA A 61 9.58 -10.38 1.28
N MET A 62 8.58 -9.52 1.04
CA MET A 62 7.39 -9.45 1.89
C MET A 62 6.64 -10.76 1.90
N ALA A 63 6.34 -11.36 0.73
CA ALA A 63 5.62 -12.63 0.65
C ALA A 63 6.37 -13.76 1.36
N GLN A 64 7.68 -13.87 1.17
CA GLN A 64 8.52 -14.85 1.88
C GLN A 64 8.47 -14.64 3.39
N SER A 65 8.54 -13.39 3.85
CA SER A 65 8.52 -13.05 5.27
C SER A 65 7.20 -13.43 5.98
N VAL A 66 6.08 -13.44 5.25
CA VAL A 66 4.74 -13.79 5.77
C VAL A 66 4.27 -15.19 5.37
N GLN A 67 5.17 -16.03 4.86
CA GLN A 67 4.85 -17.37 4.36
C GLN A 67 3.72 -17.40 3.31
N GLY A 68 3.54 -16.30 2.59
CA GLY A 68 2.50 -16.13 1.58
C GLY A 68 2.99 -16.43 0.17
N SER A 69 2.04 -16.63 -0.72
CA SER A 69 2.28 -16.71 -2.17
C SER A 69 2.46 -15.31 -2.78
N THR A 70 3.28 -15.22 -3.82
CA THR A 70 3.44 -13.98 -4.60
C THR A 70 3.33 -14.26 -6.09
N THR A 71 2.71 -13.34 -6.81
CA THR A 71 2.60 -13.36 -8.27
C THR A 71 2.93 -11.98 -8.82
N ARG A 72 3.58 -11.94 -10.00
CA ARG A 72 3.82 -10.71 -10.75
C ARG A 72 2.95 -10.71 -12.00
N ILE A 73 2.22 -9.62 -12.19
CA ILE A 73 1.43 -9.34 -13.39
C ILE A 73 2.08 -8.13 -14.07
N GLN A 74 2.64 -8.32 -15.26
CA GLN A 74 3.15 -7.22 -16.07
C GLN A 74 1.99 -6.65 -16.89
N PHE A 75 1.64 -5.41 -16.66
CA PHE A 75 0.58 -4.75 -17.39
C PHE A 75 1.09 -4.28 -18.76
N THR A 76 0.38 -4.67 -19.81
CA THR A 76 0.63 -4.33 -21.21
C THR A 76 -0.66 -3.87 -21.88
N PRO A 77 -0.61 -3.13 -23.00
CA PRO A 77 -1.82 -2.65 -23.67
C PRO A 77 -2.78 -3.74 -24.16
N ASP A 78 -2.28 -4.95 -24.42
CA ASP A 78 -3.01 -6.12 -24.89
C ASP A 78 -3.53 -7.02 -23.77
N LEU A 79 -3.14 -6.77 -22.50
CA LEU A 79 -3.60 -7.54 -21.34
C LEU A 79 -5.11 -7.40 -21.16
N LEU A 80 -5.82 -8.53 -21.06
CA LEU A 80 -7.25 -8.59 -20.86
C LEU A 80 -7.62 -8.80 -19.37
N PRO A 81 -8.83 -8.42 -18.94
CA PRO A 81 -9.32 -8.68 -17.58
C PRO A 81 -9.21 -10.16 -17.17
N GLY A 82 -9.56 -11.07 -18.06
CA GLY A 82 -9.49 -12.52 -17.82
C GLY A 82 -8.09 -13.06 -17.59
N ASP A 83 -7.05 -12.38 -18.12
CA ASP A 83 -5.65 -12.75 -17.88
C ASP A 83 -5.25 -12.46 -16.41
N ILE A 84 -5.96 -11.56 -15.73
CA ILE A 84 -5.76 -11.21 -14.31
C ILE A 84 -6.62 -12.11 -13.42
N THR A 85 -7.92 -12.19 -13.71
CA THR A 85 -8.90 -12.83 -12.84
C THR A 85 -9.04 -14.34 -13.09
N GLY A 86 -8.65 -14.80 -14.26
CA GLY A 86 -8.91 -16.16 -14.73
C GLY A 86 -10.15 -16.24 -15.60
N VAL A 87 -10.34 -17.41 -16.19
CA VAL A 87 -11.39 -17.67 -17.17
C VAL A 87 -12.01 -19.04 -16.94
N SER A 88 -13.29 -19.22 -17.28
CA SER A 88 -13.93 -20.54 -17.34
C SER A 88 -13.63 -21.17 -18.69
N ILE A 89 -13.10 -22.38 -18.67
CA ILE A 89 -12.79 -23.18 -19.86
C ILE A 89 -13.73 -24.39 -19.89
N TYR A 90 -14.32 -24.68 -21.07
CA TYR A 90 -15.16 -25.86 -21.23
C TYR A 90 -14.29 -27.11 -21.34
N ASP A 91 -14.43 -28.02 -20.37
CA ASP A 91 -13.82 -29.33 -20.43
C ASP A 91 -14.71 -30.29 -21.25
N GLN A 92 -14.25 -30.66 -22.45
CA GLN A 92 -14.96 -31.55 -23.33
C GLN A 92 -15.08 -32.99 -22.78
N GLY A 93 -14.13 -33.43 -21.94
CA GLY A 93 -14.13 -34.76 -21.34
C GLY A 93 -15.18 -34.91 -20.23
N LEU A 94 -15.36 -33.85 -19.45
CA LEU A 94 -16.32 -33.79 -18.34
C LEU A 94 -17.66 -33.16 -18.74
N GLY A 95 -17.73 -32.48 -19.88
CA GLY A 95 -18.93 -31.77 -20.34
C GLY A 95 -19.33 -30.59 -19.46
N THR A 96 -18.37 -29.99 -18.72
CA THR A 96 -18.60 -28.92 -17.75
C THR A 96 -17.61 -27.77 -17.95
N PHE A 97 -17.99 -26.57 -17.47
CA PHE A 97 -17.06 -25.45 -17.37
C PHE A 97 -16.23 -25.56 -16.11
N GLU A 98 -14.92 -25.43 -16.25
CA GLU A 98 -13.98 -25.38 -15.12
C GLU A 98 -13.34 -23.99 -15.04
N PHE A 99 -13.34 -23.40 -13.84
CA PHE A 99 -12.72 -22.10 -13.61
C PHE A 99 -11.20 -22.24 -13.39
N HIS A 100 -10.44 -21.71 -14.33
CA HIS A 100 -8.99 -21.61 -14.25
C HIS A 100 -8.61 -20.27 -13.60
N ARG A 101 -8.09 -20.35 -12.36
CA ARG A 101 -7.71 -19.18 -11.57
C ARG A 101 -6.60 -18.37 -12.24
N GLY A 102 -6.80 -17.05 -12.31
CA GLY A 102 -5.78 -16.12 -12.78
C GLY A 102 -4.71 -15.80 -11.73
N PRO A 103 -3.68 -15.03 -12.11
CA PRO A 103 -2.55 -14.67 -11.24
C PRO A 103 -2.94 -13.81 -10.04
N VAL A 104 -4.13 -13.24 -10.00
CA VAL A 104 -4.60 -12.44 -8.85
C VAL A 104 -4.85 -13.29 -7.59
N PHE A 105 -4.96 -14.63 -7.73
CA PHE A 105 -5.14 -15.55 -6.60
C PHE A 105 -3.82 -15.84 -5.88
N ALA A 106 -3.24 -14.80 -5.27
CA ALA A 106 -2.04 -14.86 -4.44
C ALA A 106 -2.21 -13.94 -3.22
N ASN A 107 -1.36 -14.09 -2.21
CA ASN A 107 -1.37 -13.22 -1.02
C ASN A 107 -0.82 -11.82 -1.34
N ILE A 108 0.28 -11.76 -2.10
CA ILE A 108 0.91 -10.51 -2.54
C ILE A 108 1.00 -10.51 -4.06
N VAL A 109 0.29 -9.60 -4.70
CA VAL A 109 0.28 -9.41 -6.14
C VAL A 109 1.07 -8.16 -6.51
N LEU A 110 2.14 -8.31 -7.27
CA LEU A 110 2.85 -7.19 -7.88
C LEU A 110 2.20 -6.89 -9.25
N ALA A 111 1.43 -5.81 -9.33
CA ALA A 111 0.86 -5.29 -10.57
C ALA A 111 1.82 -4.25 -11.17
N ASP A 112 2.72 -4.71 -12.05
CA ASP A 112 3.80 -3.88 -12.57
C ASP A 112 3.35 -3.07 -13.78
N GLU A 113 3.60 -1.74 -13.74
CA GLU A 113 3.22 -0.77 -14.77
C GLU A 113 1.70 -0.74 -15.07
N ILE A 114 0.88 -0.65 -14.01
CA ILE A 114 -0.59 -0.70 -14.12
C ILE A 114 -1.16 0.31 -15.12
N ASN A 115 -0.51 1.46 -15.29
CA ASN A 115 -0.92 2.51 -16.21
C ASN A 115 -0.72 2.17 -17.70
N ARG A 116 -0.09 1.04 -18.06
CA ARG A 116 0.08 0.60 -19.45
C ARG A 116 -1.11 -0.19 -19.99
N ALA A 117 -1.91 -0.80 -19.14
CA ALA A 117 -3.07 -1.55 -19.60
C ALA A 117 -4.31 -0.66 -19.79
N SER A 118 -5.27 -1.17 -20.53
CA SER A 118 -6.54 -0.50 -20.79
C SER A 118 -7.29 -0.19 -19.50
N PRO A 119 -8.13 0.87 -19.44
CA PRO A 119 -8.97 1.18 -18.27
C PRO A 119 -9.86 0.02 -17.83
N LYS A 120 -10.30 -0.83 -18.77
CA LYS A 120 -11.11 -2.02 -18.47
C LYS A 120 -10.31 -3.06 -17.70
N THR A 121 -9.05 -3.26 -18.05
CA THR A 121 -8.15 -4.20 -17.39
C THR A 121 -7.73 -3.69 -16.01
N GLN A 122 -7.46 -2.36 -15.90
CA GLN A 122 -7.21 -1.72 -14.62
C GLN A 122 -8.42 -1.89 -13.67
N ALA A 123 -9.65 -1.65 -14.16
CA ALA A 123 -10.87 -1.77 -13.38
C ALA A 123 -11.07 -3.18 -12.80
N ALA A 124 -10.71 -4.23 -13.54
CA ALA A 124 -10.81 -5.60 -13.06
C ALA A 124 -9.92 -5.86 -11.83
N LEU A 125 -8.65 -5.41 -11.86
CA LEU A 125 -7.78 -5.51 -10.67
C LEU A 125 -8.31 -4.68 -9.50
N LEU A 126 -8.75 -3.46 -9.76
CA LEU A 126 -9.25 -2.55 -8.74
C LEU A 126 -10.55 -3.04 -8.08
N GLU A 127 -11.39 -3.80 -8.81
CA GLU A 127 -12.56 -4.48 -8.26
C GLU A 127 -12.11 -5.59 -7.29
N VAL A 128 -11.14 -6.42 -7.68
CA VAL A 128 -10.60 -7.46 -6.80
C VAL A 128 -9.96 -6.86 -5.54
N MET A 129 -9.30 -5.71 -5.64
CA MET A 129 -8.74 -5.00 -4.48
C MET A 129 -9.82 -4.58 -3.48
N GLU A 130 -10.98 -4.15 -3.95
CA GLU A 130 -12.07 -3.68 -3.09
C GLU A 130 -12.87 -4.83 -2.49
N GLU A 131 -13.20 -5.84 -3.31
CA GLU A 131 -14.08 -6.94 -2.94
C GLU A 131 -13.34 -8.12 -2.28
N SER A 132 -12.00 -8.22 -2.44
CA SER A 132 -11.17 -9.37 -2.06
C SER A 132 -11.69 -10.71 -2.63
N ARG A 133 -12.32 -10.64 -3.80
CA ARG A 133 -12.91 -11.78 -4.53
C ARG A 133 -13.00 -11.51 -6.02
N VAL A 134 -13.10 -12.59 -6.77
CA VAL A 134 -13.37 -12.59 -8.21
C VAL A 134 -14.70 -13.27 -8.46
N THR A 135 -15.58 -12.66 -9.25
CA THR A 135 -16.87 -13.28 -9.64
C THR A 135 -16.82 -13.67 -11.11
N VAL A 136 -16.95 -14.97 -11.39
CA VAL A 136 -16.97 -15.55 -12.75
C VAL A 136 -18.20 -16.45 -12.88
N ASP A 137 -18.98 -16.30 -13.93
CA ASP A 137 -20.20 -17.06 -14.21
C ASP A 137 -21.18 -17.11 -13.03
N GLY A 138 -21.29 -16.00 -12.28
CA GLY A 138 -22.15 -15.88 -11.10
C GLY A 138 -21.61 -16.57 -9.83
N VAL A 139 -20.42 -17.18 -9.90
CA VAL A 139 -19.77 -17.81 -8.74
C VAL A 139 -18.67 -16.89 -8.22
N SER A 140 -18.68 -16.62 -6.92
CA SER A 140 -17.70 -15.76 -6.27
C SER A 140 -16.58 -16.56 -5.64
N HIS A 141 -15.34 -16.29 -6.05
CA HIS A 141 -14.12 -16.96 -5.62
C HIS A 141 -13.30 -16.01 -4.75
N PRO A 142 -13.09 -16.29 -3.46
CA PRO A 142 -12.23 -15.46 -2.61
C PRO A 142 -10.78 -15.56 -3.08
N VAL A 143 -10.05 -14.43 -3.04
CA VAL A 143 -8.60 -14.39 -3.25
C VAL A 143 -7.85 -14.81 -1.98
N GLY A 144 -6.52 -14.75 -1.98
CA GLY A 144 -5.70 -15.07 -0.81
C GLY A 144 -6.05 -14.21 0.43
N SER A 145 -5.75 -14.72 1.61
CA SER A 145 -5.87 -13.96 2.85
C SER A 145 -4.65 -14.26 3.73
N PRO A 146 -3.84 -13.22 4.13
CA PRO A 146 -3.98 -11.80 3.77
C PRO A 146 -3.86 -11.56 2.26
N PHE A 147 -4.44 -10.45 1.76
CA PHE A 147 -4.36 -10.06 0.35
C PHE A 147 -3.86 -8.64 0.21
N MET A 148 -2.83 -8.44 -0.61
CA MET A 148 -2.28 -7.12 -0.90
C MET A 148 -1.85 -7.01 -2.36
N VAL A 149 -2.25 -5.93 -3.00
CA VAL A 149 -1.71 -5.51 -4.30
C VAL A 149 -0.64 -4.43 -4.06
N ILE A 150 0.52 -4.65 -4.64
CA ILE A 150 1.58 -3.64 -4.81
C ILE A 150 1.54 -3.25 -6.29
N ALA A 151 0.90 -2.13 -6.60
CA ALA A 151 0.89 -1.62 -7.97
C ALA A 151 2.07 -0.68 -8.20
N THR A 152 2.56 -0.64 -9.44
CA THR A 152 3.62 0.30 -9.82
C THR A 152 3.19 1.17 -10.99
N GLN A 153 3.65 2.42 -10.97
CA GLN A 153 3.56 3.37 -12.07
C GLN A 153 4.94 3.94 -12.38
N ASN A 154 5.20 4.17 -13.66
CA ASN A 154 6.38 4.91 -14.08
C ASN A 154 5.99 6.37 -14.37
N PRO A 155 6.52 7.35 -13.63
CA PRO A 155 6.13 8.75 -13.78
C PRO A 155 6.58 9.38 -15.12
N ILE A 156 7.58 8.82 -15.78
CA ILE A 156 8.14 9.39 -17.05
C ILE A 156 7.39 8.88 -18.27
N GLU A 157 6.88 7.66 -18.27
CA GLU A 157 6.18 7.10 -19.43
C GLU A 157 4.79 7.71 -19.59
N GLN A 158 4.69 8.75 -20.42
CA GLN A 158 3.40 9.39 -20.75
C GLN A 158 2.81 8.87 -22.07
N ALA A 159 3.66 8.45 -23.03
CA ALA A 159 3.20 7.95 -24.33
C ALA A 159 2.65 6.52 -24.23
N GLY A 160 1.41 6.32 -24.66
CA GLY A 160 0.77 4.98 -24.66
C GLY A 160 0.33 4.48 -23.28
N THR A 161 0.19 5.38 -22.29
CA THR A 161 -0.28 5.03 -20.94
C THR A 161 -1.67 5.61 -20.67
N TYR A 162 -2.43 4.93 -19.80
CA TYR A 162 -3.72 5.36 -19.28
C TYR A 162 -3.56 5.72 -17.80
N ARG A 163 -3.62 7.00 -17.46
CA ARG A 163 -3.57 7.44 -16.06
C ARG A 163 -4.72 6.83 -15.28
N LEU A 164 -4.44 6.40 -14.04
CA LEU A 164 -5.50 6.01 -13.11
C LEU A 164 -6.31 7.25 -12.73
N PRO A 165 -7.65 7.24 -12.90
CA PRO A 165 -8.51 8.30 -12.37
C PRO A 165 -8.39 8.42 -10.85
N GLU A 166 -8.68 9.60 -10.33
CA GLU A 166 -8.58 9.92 -8.90
C GLU A 166 -9.40 8.96 -8.02
N ALA A 167 -10.62 8.60 -8.47
CA ALA A 167 -11.48 7.64 -7.77
C ALA A 167 -10.87 6.22 -7.70
N GLN A 168 -9.95 5.88 -8.60
CA GLN A 168 -9.22 4.61 -8.60
C GLN A 168 -7.97 4.69 -7.72
N LEU A 169 -7.29 5.84 -7.69
CA LEU A 169 -6.16 6.09 -6.79
C LEU A 169 -6.59 6.01 -5.32
N ASP A 170 -7.80 6.40 -4.99
CA ASP A 170 -8.35 6.35 -3.61
C ASP A 170 -8.46 4.92 -3.04
N ARG A 171 -8.37 3.88 -3.89
CA ARG A 171 -8.34 2.46 -3.46
C ARG A 171 -6.98 2.04 -2.87
N PHE A 172 -5.91 2.75 -3.20
CA PHE A 172 -4.62 2.52 -2.59
C PHE A 172 -4.54 3.20 -1.23
N LEU A 173 -4.19 2.45 -0.19
CA LEU A 173 -4.05 2.99 1.16
C LEU A 173 -2.87 3.96 1.24
N ILE A 174 -1.74 3.54 0.68
CA ILE A 174 -0.48 4.27 0.72
C ILE A 174 0.06 4.41 -0.71
N LYS A 175 0.52 5.62 -1.06
CA LYS A 175 1.36 5.89 -2.22
C LYS A 175 2.73 6.34 -1.73
N THR A 176 3.79 5.76 -2.29
CA THR A 176 5.18 6.11 -1.95
C THR A 176 6.13 5.79 -3.11
N SER A 177 7.41 6.05 -2.93
CA SER A 177 8.48 5.65 -3.84
C SER A 177 9.59 4.92 -3.09
N ILE A 178 10.23 3.93 -3.72
CA ILE A 178 11.43 3.28 -3.20
C ILE A 178 12.64 4.20 -3.45
N GLY A 179 12.70 4.79 -4.65
CA GLY A 179 13.80 5.62 -5.10
C GLY A 179 15.10 4.84 -5.28
N TYR A 180 16.13 5.51 -5.79
CA TYR A 180 17.45 4.91 -5.92
C TYR A 180 18.11 4.70 -4.55
N PRO A 181 18.94 3.65 -4.38
CA PRO A 181 19.70 3.46 -3.14
C PRO A 181 20.69 4.60 -2.95
N ASP A 182 21.02 4.93 -1.71
CA ASP A 182 22.10 5.85 -1.39
C ASP A 182 23.47 5.26 -1.74
N HIS A 183 24.53 6.07 -1.63
CA HIS A 183 25.88 5.66 -1.98
C HIS A 183 26.36 4.43 -1.19
N ALA A 184 26.11 4.39 0.12
CA ALA A 184 26.53 3.29 0.99
C ALA A 184 25.78 1.99 0.64
N SER A 185 24.48 2.07 0.42
CA SER A 185 23.66 0.94 -0.03
C SER A 185 24.07 0.46 -1.42
N THR A 186 24.42 1.38 -2.34
CA THR A 186 24.92 1.04 -3.68
C THR A 186 26.23 0.25 -3.60
N LEU A 187 27.18 0.67 -2.76
CA LEU A 187 28.43 -0.06 -2.53
C LEU A 187 28.17 -1.49 -2.04
N ARG A 188 27.30 -1.65 -1.04
CA ARG A 188 26.92 -2.98 -0.52
C ARG A 188 26.27 -3.86 -1.59
N ILE A 189 25.43 -3.29 -2.46
CA ILE A 189 24.83 -4.02 -3.59
C ILE A 189 25.92 -4.48 -4.58
N LEU A 190 26.88 -3.63 -4.88
CA LEU A 190 27.99 -3.96 -5.79
C LEU A 190 28.93 -5.03 -5.18
N GLU A 191 29.23 -4.95 -3.90
CA GLU A 191 30.00 -5.96 -3.18
C GLU A 191 29.30 -7.33 -3.17
N GLY A 192 27.95 -7.34 -3.09
CA GLY A 192 27.12 -8.53 -3.18
C GLY A 192 26.80 -9.00 -4.61
N ALA A 193 27.29 -8.33 -5.65
CA ALA A 193 26.90 -8.57 -7.06
C ALA A 193 27.24 -9.97 -7.59
N GLY A 194 28.05 -10.76 -6.86
CA GLY A 194 28.31 -12.18 -7.15
C GLY A 194 27.17 -13.14 -6.74
N VAL A 195 26.27 -12.70 -5.87
CA VAL A 195 25.10 -13.46 -5.44
C VAL A 195 23.89 -12.82 -6.11
N LYS A 196 23.22 -13.56 -6.99
CA LYS A 196 21.99 -13.04 -7.61
C LYS A 196 21.00 -12.73 -6.49
N ALA A 197 20.57 -11.48 -6.37
CA ALA A 197 19.54 -11.06 -5.39
C ALA A 197 18.24 -11.88 -5.52
N HIS A 198 18.02 -12.53 -6.67
CA HIS A 198 16.91 -13.46 -6.93
C HIS A 198 17.06 -14.80 -6.19
N ASP A 199 18.25 -15.19 -5.74
CA ASP A 199 18.52 -16.50 -5.12
C ASP A 199 18.49 -16.42 -3.58
N THR A 200 18.39 -15.22 -3.00
CA THR A 200 18.26 -15.07 -1.55
C THR A 200 16.86 -15.50 -1.11
N ILE A 201 16.77 -16.65 -0.47
CA ILE A 201 15.53 -17.13 0.15
C ILE A 201 15.54 -16.60 1.58
N LEU A 202 14.57 -15.70 1.86
CA LEU A 202 14.37 -15.20 3.21
C LEU A 202 13.58 -16.21 4.05
N PRO A 203 13.94 -16.40 5.34
CA PRO A 203 13.13 -17.21 6.24
C PRO A 203 11.77 -16.56 6.47
N ALA A 204 10.72 -17.37 6.65
CA ALA A 204 9.43 -16.88 7.10
C ALA A 204 9.53 -16.40 8.55
N ILE A 205 9.05 -15.20 8.83
CA ILE A 205 9.03 -14.59 10.17
C ILE A 205 7.68 -14.80 10.85
N ALA A 206 6.60 -14.80 10.05
CA ALA A 206 5.23 -14.96 10.51
C ALA A 206 4.47 -15.84 9.50
N THR A 207 3.45 -16.54 9.99
CA THR A 207 2.48 -17.23 9.13
C THR A 207 1.39 -16.26 8.71
N ASP A 208 0.61 -16.61 7.69
CA ASP A 208 -0.62 -15.91 7.29
C ASP A 208 -1.56 -15.67 8.48
N ARG A 209 -1.73 -16.68 9.34
CA ARG A 209 -2.54 -16.58 10.56
C ARG A 209 -2.04 -15.49 11.52
N VAL A 210 -0.72 -15.40 11.74
CA VAL A 210 -0.13 -14.35 12.59
C VAL A 210 -0.34 -12.98 11.98
N ILE A 211 -0.21 -12.83 10.66
CA ILE A 211 -0.49 -11.56 9.98
C ILE A 211 -1.95 -11.13 10.13
N LEU A 212 -2.89 -12.06 9.99
CA LEU A 212 -4.31 -11.79 10.20
C LEU A 212 -4.63 -11.42 11.65
N GLU A 213 -3.98 -12.07 12.63
CA GLU A 213 -4.09 -11.71 14.04
C GLU A 213 -3.55 -10.30 14.30
N MET A 214 -2.38 -9.95 13.75
CA MET A 214 -1.82 -8.61 13.83
C MET A 214 -2.78 -7.57 13.22
N ALA A 215 -3.32 -7.82 12.04
CA ALA A 215 -4.29 -6.92 11.40
C ALA A 215 -5.55 -6.73 12.26
N ALA A 216 -6.06 -7.80 12.85
CA ALA A 216 -7.20 -7.73 13.79
C ALA A 216 -6.86 -6.91 15.04
N LEU A 217 -5.67 -7.10 15.62
CA LEU A 217 -5.21 -6.32 16.78
C LEU A 217 -5.02 -4.84 16.43
N ALA A 218 -4.43 -4.51 15.29
CA ALA A 218 -4.25 -3.11 14.86
C ALA A 218 -5.58 -2.35 14.83
N ARG A 219 -6.68 -2.98 14.40
CA ARG A 219 -8.02 -2.38 14.40
C ARG A 219 -8.50 -1.98 15.80
N THR A 220 -8.00 -2.63 16.86
CA THR A 220 -8.41 -2.41 18.25
C THR A 220 -7.59 -1.35 18.98
N VAL A 221 -6.57 -0.77 18.34
CA VAL A 221 -5.79 0.36 18.87
C VAL A 221 -6.72 1.55 19.14
N HIS A 222 -6.54 2.16 20.31
CA HIS A 222 -7.36 3.29 20.73
C HIS A 222 -7.04 4.55 19.92
N VAL A 223 -8.09 5.30 19.57
CA VAL A 223 -8.00 6.61 18.97
C VAL A 223 -8.85 7.57 19.78
N ASP A 224 -8.22 8.54 20.39
CA ASP A 224 -8.91 9.55 21.18
C ASP A 224 -9.76 10.48 20.28
N ALA A 225 -10.82 11.05 20.85
CA ALA A 225 -11.70 11.99 20.14
C ALA A 225 -10.92 13.23 19.62
N SER A 226 -9.91 13.69 20.35
CA SER A 226 -9.05 14.80 19.96
C SER A 226 -8.18 14.50 18.72
N ILE A 227 -7.76 13.23 18.55
CA ILE A 227 -7.07 12.77 17.33
C ILE A 227 -8.04 12.72 16.15
N ASN A 228 -9.27 12.23 16.35
CA ASN A 228 -10.29 12.23 15.31
C ASN A 228 -10.66 13.66 14.87
N ASP A 229 -10.75 14.60 15.81
CA ASP A 229 -10.93 16.03 15.52
C ASP A 229 -9.75 16.59 14.71
N TYR A 230 -8.52 16.27 15.11
CA TYR A 230 -7.32 16.68 14.39
C TYR A 230 -7.31 16.19 12.94
N VAL A 231 -7.64 14.91 12.72
CA VAL A 231 -7.78 14.33 11.37
C VAL A 231 -8.88 15.04 10.59
N SER A 232 -10.05 15.30 11.20
CA SER A 232 -11.15 16.02 10.54
C SER A 232 -10.72 17.41 10.07
N ARG A 233 -10.08 18.19 10.96
CA ARG A 233 -9.55 19.52 10.62
C ARG A 233 -8.50 19.47 9.50
N LEU A 234 -7.62 18.46 9.51
CA LEU A 234 -6.63 18.28 8.45
C LEU A 234 -7.31 17.98 7.10
N ILE A 235 -8.33 17.10 7.08
CA ILE A 235 -9.10 16.80 5.86
C ILE A 235 -9.86 18.04 5.36
N GLU A 236 -10.50 18.79 6.23
CA GLU A 236 -11.19 20.03 5.89
C GLU A 236 -10.23 21.06 5.31
N ALA A 237 -9.03 21.19 5.90
CA ALA A 237 -7.97 22.06 5.40
C ALA A 237 -7.56 21.69 3.96
N THR A 238 -7.51 20.39 3.62
CA THR A 238 -7.22 19.98 2.22
C THR A 238 -8.28 20.44 1.23
N ARG A 239 -9.54 20.60 1.66
CA ARG A 239 -10.66 21.04 0.81
C ARG A 239 -10.74 22.55 0.69
N SER A 240 -10.13 23.26 1.63
CA SER A 240 -10.15 24.73 1.71
C SER A 240 -8.88 25.38 1.17
N ALA A 241 -7.86 24.58 0.83
CA ALA A 241 -6.60 25.06 0.27
C ALA A 241 -6.84 25.64 -1.13
N PRO A 242 -6.41 26.87 -1.43
CA PRO A 242 -6.71 27.55 -2.69
C PRO A 242 -6.09 26.86 -3.92
N GLU A 243 -5.01 26.10 -3.73
CA GLU A 243 -4.32 25.38 -4.79
C GLU A 243 -4.96 24.01 -5.09
N VAL A 244 -5.99 23.61 -4.31
CA VAL A 244 -6.61 22.29 -4.39
C VAL A 244 -8.01 22.37 -4.98
N ARG A 245 -8.19 21.79 -6.16
CA ARG A 245 -9.50 21.65 -6.82
C ARG A 245 -10.39 20.60 -6.16
N LEU A 246 -9.78 19.48 -5.72
CA LEU A 246 -10.46 18.40 -5.02
C LEU A 246 -9.61 17.93 -3.84
N GLY A 247 -10.08 18.17 -2.63
CA GLY A 247 -9.44 17.73 -1.38
C GLY A 247 -9.79 16.29 -1.02
N ALA A 248 -9.15 15.79 0.04
CA ALA A 248 -9.33 14.41 0.50
C ALA A 248 -10.77 14.13 0.96
N SER A 249 -11.25 12.92 0.66
CA SER A 249 -12.57 12.42 1.02
C SER A 249 -12.60 11.90 2.47
N VAL A 250 -13.79 11.56 2.98
CA VAL A 250 -13.95 10.84 4.26
C VAL A 250 -13.25 9.48 4.19
N ARG A 251 -13.18 8.82 3.01
CA ARG A 251 -12.42 7.59 2.81
C ARG A 251 -10.94 7.82 3.11
N GLY A 252 -10.37 8.98 2.72
CA GLY A 252 -9.00 9.38 3.05
C GLY A 252 -8.79 9.55 4.56
N ALA A 253 -9.75 10.14 5.29
CA ALA A 253 -9.70 10.23 6.75
C ALA A 253 -9.67 8.85 7.41
N LEU A 254 -10.57 7.96 7.00
CA LEU A 254 -10.64 6.58 7.49
C LEU A 254 -9.35 5.79 7.17
N ALA A 255 -8.80 5.99 5.99
CA ALA A 255 -7.53 5.41 5.57
C ALA A 255 -6.38 5.86 6.47
N LEU A 256 -6.29 7.17 6.76
CA LEU A 256 -5.26 7.75 7.62
C LEU A 256 -5.35 7.21 9.05
N VAL A 257 -6.56 7.18 9.64
CA VAL A 257 -6.76 6.64 10.99
C VAL A 257 -6.42 5.15 11.04
N ARG A 258 -6.81 4.37 10.04
CA ARG A 258 -6.53 2.94 9.96
C ARG A 258 -5.02 2.66 9.88
N ALA A 259 -4.30 3.40 9.04
CA ALA A 259 -2.84 3.29 8.93
C ALA A 259 -2.13 3.76 10.22
N ALA A 260 -2.62 4.83 10.86
CA ALA A 260 -2.07 5.35 12.11
C ALA A 260 -2.20 4.36 13.28
N LYS A 261 -3.31 3.63 13.37
CA LYS A 261 -3.47 2.54 14.34
C LYS A 261 -2.38 1.47 14.17
N THR A 262 -2.13 1.04 12.96
CA THR A 262 -1.08 0.06 12.65
C THR A 262 0.31 0.59 12.98
N LEU A 263 0.59 1.86 12.64
CA LEU A 263 1.87 2.49 12.96
C LEU A 263 2.07 2.65 14.47
N ALA A 264 1.04 3.02 15.22
CA ALA A 264 1.08 3.07 16.68
C ALA A 264 1.43 1.70 17.29
N ALA A 265 0.77 0.63 16.85
CA ALA A 265 1.06 -0.74 17.26
C ALA A 265 2.49 -1.17 16.88
N ALA A 266 2.96 -0.82 15.68
CA ALA A 266 4.34 -1.06 15.23
C ALA A 266 5.40 -0.35 16.09
N ASN A 267 5.00 0.71 16.81
CA ASN A 267 5.81 1.44 17.76
C ASN A 267 5.49 1.09 19.23
N ALA A 268 4.97 -0.11 19.50
CA ALA A 268 4.61 -0.66 20.81
C ALA A 268 3.60 0.21 21.60
N ARG A 269 2.71 0.93 20.91
CA ARG A 269 1.68 1.75 21.52
C ARG A 269 0.30 1.19 21.23
N HIS A 270 -0.56 1.12 22.22
CA HIS A 270 -1.96 0.71 22.12
C HIS A 270 -2.92 1.88 21.87
N TYR A 271 -2.37 3.08 21.60
CA TYR A 271 -3.09 4.31 21.28
C TYR A 271 -2.34 5.12 20.22
N VAL A 272 -3.08 5.88 19.43
CA VAL A 272 -2.56 6.77 18.38
C VAL A 272 -2.17 8.12 18.97
N ILE A 273 -1.06 8.69 18.51
CA ILE A 273 -0.60 10.05 18.85
C ILE A 273 -0.59 10.93 17.57
N PRO A 274 -0.56 12.28 17.72
CA PRO A 274 -0.52 13.18 16.57
C PRO A 274 0.63 12.93 15.59
N ASP A 275 1.78 12.46 16.08
CA ASP A 275 2.94 12.19 15.24
C ASP A 275 2.74 10.99 14.31
N ASP A 276 1.88 10.02 14.66
CA ASP A 276 1.50 8.94 13.75
C ASP A 276 0.68 9.47 12.56
N ILE A 277 -0.21 10.42 12.83
CA ILE A 277 -1.00 11.10 11.78
C ILE A 277 -0.08 11.90 10.86
N LYS A 278 0.84 12.70 11.43
CA LYS A 278 1.80 13.50 10.65
C LYS A 278 2.70 12.64 9.77
N ALA A 279 3.23 11.54 10.30
CA ALA A 279 4.12 10.64 9.57
C ALA A 279 3.43 9.96 8.37
N LEU A 280 2.12 9.76 8.45
CA LEU A 280 1.33 9.08 7.42
C LEU A 280 0.52 10.02 6.53
N ALA A 281 0.43 11.32 6.87
CA ALA A 281 -0.41 12.27 6.13
C ALA A 281 -0.02 12.33 4.64
N GLU A 282 1.26 12.49 4.33
CA GLU A 282 1.73 12.53 2.95
C GLU A 282 1.51 11.19 2.22
N PRO A 283 2.02 10.03 2.68
CA PRO A 283 1.83 8.76 2.00
C PRO A 283 0.36 8.36 1.80
N VAL A 284 -0.53 8.80 2.70
CA VAL A 284 -1.95 8.44 2.65
C VAL A 284 -2.79 9.48 1.90
N LEU A 285 -2.51 10.77 2.02
CA LEU A 285 -3.39 11.82 1.51
C LEU A 285 -2.92 12.47 0.20
N ALA A 286 -1.61 12.54 -0.08
CA ALA A 286 -1.11 13.30 -1.22
C ALA A 286 -1.70 12.83 -2.56
N HIS A 287 -1.86 11.54 -2.76
CA HIS A 287 -2.43 10.98 -3.99
C HIS A 287 -3.96 11.09 -4.10
N ARG A 288 -4.62 11.63 -3.08
CA ARG A 288 -6.06 11.90 -3.01
C ARG A 288 -6.41 13.35 -3.27
N LEU A 289 -5.40 14.20 -3.45
CA LEU A 289 -5.58 15.61 -3.77
C LEU A 289 -5.46 15.80 -5.28
N VAL A 290 -6.36 16.62 -5.83
CA VAL A 290 -6.27 17.11 -7.21
C VAL A 290 -6.00 18.58 -7.13
N LEU A 291 -4.89 19.03 -7.68
CA LEU A 291 -4.50 20.42 -7.69
C LEU A 291 -5.18 21.16 -8.83
N ASP A 292 -5.26 22.48 -8.72
CA ASP A 292 -5.59 23.34 -9.84
C ASP A 292 -4.45 23.36 -10.86
N ALA A 293 -4.80 23.47 -12.14
CA ALA A 293 -3.82 23.44 -13.23
C ALA A 293 -2.80 24.59 -13.13
N GLU A 294 -3.22 25.76 -12.62
CA GLU A 294 -2.33 26.91 -12.39
C GLU A 294 -1.30 26.60 -11.30
N ALA A 295 -1.73 25.98 -10.19
CA ALA A 295 -0.84 25.58 -9.11
C ALA A 295 0.16 24.50 -9.56
N GLU A 296 -0.28 23.50 -10.36
CA GLU A 296 0.61 22.50 -10.94
C GLU A 296 1.65 23.14 -11.88
N PHE A 297 1.24 24.10 -12.69
CA PHE A 297 2.13 24.84 -13.58
C PHE A 297 3.19 25.65 -12.81
N ASP A 298 2.83 26.20 -11.66
CA ASP A 298 3.74 26.92 -10.75
C ASP A 298 4.64 25.98 -9.93
N GLY A 299 4.56 24.66 -10.17
CA GLY A 299 5.40 23.65 -9.53
C GLY A 299 4.95 23.25 -8.12
N VAL A 300 3.72 23.61 -7.71
CA VAL A 300 3.12 23.12 -6.46
C VAL A 300 2.85 21.63 -6.57
N THR A 301 3.11 20.89 -5.49
CA THR A 301 2.88 19.44 -5.41
C THR A 301 1.91 19.10 -4.29
N SER A 302 1.17 18.00 -4.42
CA SER A 302 0.29 17.52 -3.34
C SER A 302 1.07 17.28 -2.03
N SER A 303 2.32 16.83 -2.12
CA SER A 303 3.21 16.64 -0.96
C SER A 303 3.55 17.97 -0.28
N SER A 304 3.84 19.04 -1.04
CA SER A 304 4.10 20.36 -0.47
C SER A 304 2.87 20.95 0.22
N ILE A 305 1.68 20.75 -0.36
CA ILE A 305 0.41 21.16 0.26
C ILE A 305 0.19 20.41 1.59
N ILE A 306 0.32 19.09 1.62
CA ILE A 306 0.17 18.32 2.88
C ILE A 306 1.16 18.80 3.93
N SER A 307 2.42 19.03 3.56
CA SER A 307 3.45 19.55 4.48
C SER A 307 3.06 20.92 5.07
N GLN A 308 2.56 21.83 4.24
CA GLN A 308 2.09 23.15 4.67
C GLN A 308 0.87 23.02 5.60
N LEU A 309 -0.12 22.20 5.26
CA LEU A 309 -1.32 22.00 6.06
C LEU A 309 -1.01 21.38 7.43
N LEU A 310 -0.03 20.48 7.53
CA LEU A 310 0.44 19.94 8.80
C LEU A 310 1.03 21.01 9.73
N ILE A 311 1.67 22.04 9.17
CA ILE A 311 2.19 23.17 9.94
C ILE A 311 1.05 24.09 10.39
N GLN A 312 0.07 24.34 9.53
CA GLN A 312 -1.06 25.24 9.78
C GLN A 312 -2.14 24.63 10.67
N THR A 313 -2.24 23.31 10.75
CA THR A 313 -3.23 22.61 11.56
C THR A 313 -2.59 22.13 12.87
N PRO A 314 -2.78 22.86 14.00
CA PRO A 314 -2.14 22.48 15.25
C PRO A 314 -2.67 21.15 15.77
N PRO A 315 -1.79 20.24 16.22
CA PRO A 315 -2.20 19.01 16.88
C PRO A 315 -2.90 19.30 18.21
N PRO A 316 -3.68 18.33 18.75
CA PRO A 316 -4.26 18.48 20.08
C PRO A 316 -3.16 18.69 21.11
N SER A 317 -3.33 19.65 22.00
CA SER A 317 -2.43 19.92 23.13
C SER A 317 -2.83 19.06 24.33
N ASP A 318 -1.87 18.64 25.17
CA ASP A 318 -2.09 17.83 26.38
C ASP A 318 -3.05 18.46 27.41
N ARG A 319 -3.54 19.68 27.18
CA ARG A 319 -4.41 20.43 28.09
C ARG A 319 -5.92 20.14 27.95
N GLN A 320 -6.35 19.26 27.03
CA GLN A 320 -7.77 18.93 26.86
C GLN A 320 -8.15 17.54 27.40
N ALA A 321 -7.24 16.83 28.03
CA ALA A 321 -7.50 15.58 28.74
C ALA A 321 -7.68 15.85 30.24
N ALA A 322 -8.76 16.57 30.61
CA ALA A 322 -9.20 16.73 31.99
C ALA A 322 -10.74 16.66 32.05
#